data_3adf5595cfa857ab41f9857caaa793dd
#
_entry.id   3adf5595cfa857ab41f9857caaa793dd
#
_cell.length_a   1.000
_cell.length_b   1.000
_cell.length_c   1.000
_cell.angle_alpha   90.00
_cell.angle_beta   90.00
_cell.angle_gamma   90.00
#
_symmetry.space_group_name_H-M   'P 1'
#
loop_
_entity.id
_entity.type
_entity.pdbx_description
1 polymer ?
#
loop_
_entity_poly.entity_id
_entity_poly.type
_entity_poly.pdbx_seq_one_letter_code
_entity_poly.pdbx_strand_id
1 'polypeptide(L)'
;MKLTPVLSALCLLLPAMAPTATAQEPATQSAPAPQAEPEYVSMEQLRSFYKLLPQASKNVAGVRTVANAGTALTFGPGNRELSIGGYRWQLSYPVKEDISGDLLISKVDMVKLIDPVLRPTYISDRRLVRTIVLDPGHGGYDSGTITEYANEVDYTLQLALELKEALSKRGHNVVLTRTHNRHVSPQQRVAMANEADAPIFISLHLNSGRSDIRGIETYCAAPALPGLAKLTANKHDAANAALAFALHSSLIAATGATDGACRRAEFNLLNSVDCPAVLLQLGYATHKEEATLLTTPEYRAKLVAAITDGVSTFARAINPDATIAPAPEAEPEPPAPQPVAAPAPAPSKPKTRSKAKPKPRKQAKKPEPKKPDGKSTKKPAPAKPARRR
;
A
#
# COMPACT_ATOMS: atom_id res chain seq x y z
N MET A 1 -45.85 68.94 -31.02
CA MET A 1 -44.44 69.31 -30.72
C MET A 1 -44.00 68.53 -29.48
N LYS A 2 -43.24 67.54 -29.68
CA LYS A 2 -42.27 66.97 -28.70
C LYS A 2 -41.49 65.85 -29.41
N LEU A 3 -40.23 66.12 -29.72
CA LEU A 3 -39.27 65.18 -30.29
C LEU A 3 -38.82 64.20 -29.23
N THR A 4 -38.80 62.93 -29.57
CA THR A 4 -38.12 61.89 -28.84
C THR A 4 -36.88 61.46 -29.61
N PRO A 5 -35.66 61.42 -29.01
CA PRO A 5 -34.45 60.91 -29.69
C PRO A 5 -34.39 59.37 -29.58
N VAL A 6 -34.09 58.76 -30.71
CA VAL A 6 -33.77 57.34 -30.86
C VAL A 6 -32.34 57.09 -30.31
N LEU A 7 -32.16 56.26 -29.30
CA LEU A 7 -30.87 55.83 -28.80
C LEU A 7 -30.49 54.52 -29.52
N SER A 8 -29.46 54.60 -30.41
CA SER A 8 -28.84 53.43 -31.00
C SER A 8 -27.95 52.76 -29.96
N ALA A 9 -28.25 51.51 -29.61
CA ALA A 9 -27.44 50.68 -28.76
C ALA A 9 -26.31 50.04 -29.60
N LEU A 10 -25.10 50.49 -29.38
CA LEU A 10 -23.86 49.89 -29.92
C LEU A 10 -23.46 48.71 -29.03
N CYS A 11 -23.68 47.46 -29.48
CA CYS A 11 -23.16 46.28 -28.82
C CYS A 11 -21.65 46.16 -29.03
N LEU A 12 -20.87 46.54 -28.03
CA LEU A 12 -19.45 46.24 -27.94
C LEU A 12 -19.28 44.76 -27.52
N LEU A 13 -18.81 43.91 -28.43
CA LEU A 13 -18.32 42.55 -28.16
C LEU A 13 -16.99 42.67 -27.40
N LEU A 14 -17.04 42.42 -26.09
CA LEU A 14 -15.85 42.18 -25.27
C LEU A 14 -15.41 40.73 -25.46
N PRO A 15 -14.13 40.44 -25.69
CA PRO A 15 -13.64 39.05 -25.70
C PRO A 15 -13.72 38.47 -24.27
N ALA A 16 -14.29 37.26 -24.15
CA ALA A 16 -14.32 36.50 -22.93
C ALA A 16 -12.88 36.17 -22.48
N MET A 17 -12.41 36.81 -21.42
CA MET A 17 -11.20 36.42 -20.73
C MET A 17 -11.46 35.06 -20.03
N ALA A 18 -10.70 34.03 -20.41
CA ALA A 18 -10.62 32.78 -19.69
C ALA A 18 -10.14 33.05 -18.24
N PRO A 19 -10.67 32.36 -17.23
CA PRO A 19 -10.17 32.50 -15.87
C PRO A 19 -8.73 32.00 -15.82
N THR A 20 -7.81 32.89 -15.51
CA THR A 20 -6.45 32.55 -15.13
C THR A 20 -6.52 31.66 -13.87
N ALA A 21 -6.05 30.43 -13.99
CA ALA A 21 -5.83 29.55 -12.85
C ALA A 21 -4.87 30.28 -11.88
N THR A 22 -5.40 30.76 -10.77
CA THR A 22 -4.60 31.23 -9.64
C THR A 22 -3.81 30.04 -9.14
N ALA A 23 -2.50 30.07 -9.32
CA ALA A 23 -1.59 29.15 -8.65
C ALA A 23 -1.85 29.23 -7.14
N GLN A 24 -2.33 28.14 -6.56
CA GLN A 24 -2.46 28.02 -5.13
C GLN A 24 -1.06 28.10 -4.55
N GLU A 25 -0.77 29.14 -3.79
CA GLU A 25 0.45 29.22 -2.99
C GLU A 25 0.59 27.93 -2.16
N PRO A 26 1.80 27.33 -2.10
CA PRO A 26 2.00 26.17 -1.25
C PRO A 26 1.67 26.60 0.18
N ALA A 27 0.66 25.93 0.77
CA ALA A 27 0.31 26.12 2.16
C ALA A 27 1.60 25.99 2.99
N THR A 28 2.02 27.04 3.61
CA THR A 28 3.08 27.06 4.62
C THR A 28 2.67 26.04 5.68
N GLN A 29 3.27 24.85 5.64
CA GLN A 29 3.14 23.87 6.71
C GLN A 29 3.68 24.58 7.96
N SER A 30 2.76 25.02 8.81
CA SER A 30 3.10 25.45 10.16
C SER A 30 3.87 24.30 10.81
N ALA A 31 5.05 24.63 11.37
CA ALA A 31 5.83 23.66 12.13
C ALA A 31 4.88 22.95 13.13
N PRO A 32 4.89 21.60 13.19
CA PRO A 32 4.03 20.88 14.12
C PRO A 32 4.29 21.40 15.53
N ALA A 33 3.21 21.65 16.28
CA ALA A 33 3.30 22.05 17.68
C ALA A 33 4.23 21.09 18.42
N PRO A 34 5.06 21.57 19.38
CA PRO A 34 5.99 20.72 20.10
C PRO A 34 5.20 19.55 20.72
N GLN A 35 5.49 18.34 20.25
CA GLN A 35 4.88 17.14 20.80
C GLN A 35 5.38 16.97 22.23
N ALA A 36 4.46 16.73 23.17
CA ALA A 36 4.86 16.37 24.52
C ALA A 36 5.81 15.17 24.44
N GLU A 37 6.96 15.29 25.08
CA GLU A 37 7.90 14.17 25.13
C GLU A 37 7.23 12.95 25.76
N PRO A 38 7.37 11.73 25.18
CA PRO A 38 6.81 10.55 25.79
C PRO A 38 7.54 10.19 27.07
N GLU A 39 6.86 9.47 27.96
CA GLU A 39 7.56 8.79 29.04
C GLU A 39 8.50 7.71 28.47
N TYR A 40 9.64 7.54 29.10
CA TYR A 40 10.64 6.54 28.78
C TYR A 40 10.75 5.50 29.90
N VAL A 41 11.07 4.28 29.52
CA VAL A 41 11.45 3.18 30.42
C VAL A 41 12.88 2.76 30.13
N SER A 42 13.65 2.42 31.18
CA SER A 42 15.03 1.99 31.02
C SER A 42 15.10 0.55 30.48
N MET A 43 16.23 0.21 29.86
CA MET A 43 16.48 -1.18 29.43
C MET A 43 16.45 -2.13 30.62
N GLU A 44 16.94 -1.69 31.77
CA GLU A 44 16.88 -2.50 33.00
C GLU A 44 15.44 -2.83 33.41
N GLN A 45 14.54 -1.84 33.38
CA GLN A 45 13.12 -2.07 33.63
C GLN A 45 12.49 -2.99 32.60
N LEU A 46 12.78 -2.79 31.31
CA LEU A 46 12.26 -3.61 30.21
C LEU A 46 12.74 -5.06 30.35
N ARG A 47 14.05 -5.28 30.55
CA ARG A 47 14.59 -6.64 30.67
C ARG A 47 14.08 -7.37 31.92
N SER A 48 13.94 -6.65 33.05
CA SER A 48 13.37 -7.21 34.28
C SER A 48 11.92 -7.65 34.07
N PHE A 49 11.12 -6.81 33.43
CA PHE A 49 9.71 -7.11 33.17
C PHE A 49 9.50 -8.33 32.25
N TYR A 50 10.28 -8.43 31.15
CA TYR A 50 10.17 -9.57 30.21
C TYR A 50 11.12 -10.73 30.53
N LYS A 51 11.85 -10.67 31.65
CA LYS A 51 12.85 -11.70 32.07
C LYS A 51 13.88 -11.96 30.96
N LEU A 52 14.41 -10.88 30.38
CA LEU A 52 15.45 -10.93 29.36
C LEU A 52 16.82 -10.83 30.01
N LEU A 53 17.81 -11.54 29.48
CA LEU A 53 19.20 -11.50 29.93
C LEU A 53 20.07 -10.73 28.94
N PRO A 54 21.05 -9.96 29.40
CA PRO A 54 22.00 -9.31 28.51
C PRO A 54 22.74 -10.35 27.66
N GLN A 55 22.90 -10.03 26.38
CA GLN A 55 23.71 -10.82 25.47
C GLN A 55 24.94 -10.03 25.03
N ALA A 56 26.04 -10.71 24.76
CA ALA A 56 27.20 -10.09 24.19
C ALA A 56 26.85 -9.43 22.84
N SER A 57 26.93 -8.11 22.79
CA SER A 57 26.68 -7.36 21.55
C SER A 57 27.85 -7.57 20.59
N LYS A 58 27.55 -7.87 19.34
CA LYS A 58 28.58 -7.94 18.29
C LYS A 58 29.05 -6.51 17.97
N ASN A 59 30.10 -6.06 18.67
CA ASN A 59 31.01 -4.95 18.30
C ASN A 59 30.46 -3.66 17.66
N VAL A 60 29.19 -3.30 17.87
CA VAL A 60 28.67 -1.98 17.48
C VAL A 60 28.54 -1.13 18.74
N ALA A 61 29.26 -0.02 18.77
CA ALA A 61 29.27 0.90 19.92
C ALA A 61 27.83 1.34 20.27
N GLY A 62 27.47 1.22 21.55
CA GLY A 62 26.16 1.65 22.06
C GLY A 62 25.00 0.68 21.81
N VAL A 63 25.12 -0.30 20.88
CA VAL A 63 24.06 -1.28 20.65
C VAL A 63 24.00 -2.31 21.77
N ARG A 64 22.81 -2.57 22.27
CA ARG A 64 22.55 -3.56 23.33
C ARG A 64 21.60 -4.62 22.80
N THR A 65 21.87 -5.88 23.19
CA THR A 65 20.97 -7.03 22.94
C THR A 65 20.59 -7.64 24.27
N VAL A 66 19.30 -7.87 24.44
CA VAL A 66 18.74 -8.62 25.55
C VAL A 66 17.85 -9.75 25.01
N ALA A 67 17.95 -10.93 25.59
CA ALA A 67 17.26 -12.11 25.06
C ALA A 67 16.79 -13.06 26.16
N ASN A 68 15.85 -13.91 25.82
CA ASN A 68 15.50 -15.13 26.54
C ASN A 68 15.44 -16.31 25.54
N ALA A 69 14.94 -17.46 25.99
CA ALA A 69 14.83 -18.63 25.12
C ALA A 69 13.90 -18.46 23.91
N GLY A 70 12.98 -17.50 23.95
CA GLY A 70 11.98 -17.29 22.90
C GLY A 70 12.29 -16.17 21.93
N THR A 71 13.05 -15.14 22.34
CA THR A 71 13.32 -13.99 21.49
C THR A 71 14.50 -13.14 21.95
N ALA A 72 14.99 -12.30 21.07
CA ALA A 72 16.01 -11.29 21.32
C ALA A 72 15.53 -9.91 20.89
N LEU A 73 15.84 -8.89 21.69
CA LEU A 73 15.63 -7.49 21.35
C LEU A 73 16.99 -6.82 21.19
N THR A 74 17.18 -6.13 20.09
CA THR A 74 18.44 -5.38 19.81
C THR A 74 18.12 -3.96 19.42
N PHE A 75 18.68 -2.98 20.07
CA PHE A 75 18.52 -1.56 19.80
C PHE A 75 19.73 -0.75 20.25
N GLY A 76 19.85 0.46 19.73
CA GLY A 76 20.96 1.35 20.05
C GLY A 76 20.52 2.81 20.15
N PRO A 77 21.35 3.66 20.78
CA PRO A 77 21.00 5.04 21.03
C PRO A 77 20.89 5.87 19.77
N GLY A 78 20.08 6.92 19.82
CA GLY A 78 19.97 7.95 18.79
C GLY A 78 19.17 7.59 17.55
N ASN A 79 18.76 6.34 17.39
CA ASN A 79 17.97 5.91 16.24
C ASN A 79 16.59 5.38 16.61
N ARG A 80 15.77 5.08 15.61
CA ARG A 80 14.42 4.53 15.77
C ARG A 80 14.36 3.08 15.30
N GLU A 81 15.45 2.35 15.35
CA GLU A 81 15.48 0.95 14.94
C GLU A 81 15.49 0.04 16.16
N LEU A 82 14.63 -0.96 16.10
CA LEU A 82 14.56 -2.09 17.01
C LEU A 82 14.60 -3.37 16.15
N SER A 83 15.37 -4.37 16.58
CA SER A 83 15.23 -5.72 16.06
C SER A 83 14.54 -6.60 17.11
N ILE A 84 13.52 -7.33 16.68
CA ILE A 84 12.83 -8.35 17.49
C ILE A 84 13.04 -9.71 16.79
N GLY A 85 13.73 -10.63 17.44
CA GLY A 85 14.00 -11.95 16.85
C GLY A 85 14.79 -11.91 15.55
N GLY A 86 15.54 -10.84 15.30
CA GLY A 86 16.29 -10.63 14.06
C GLY A 86 15.57 -9.82 12.99
N TYR A 87 14.28 -9.50 13.18
CA TYR A 87 13.47 -8.72 12.23
C TYR A 87 13.36 -7.26 12.65
N ARG A 88 13.42 -6.35 11.66
CA ARG A 88 13.51 -4.91 11.91
C ARG A 88 12.15 -4.27 12.17
N TRP A 89 12.12 -3.36 13.15
CA TRP A 89 11.01 -2.50 13.47
C TRP A 89 11.41 -1.04 13.53
N GLN A 90 10.54 -0.16 13.07
CA GLN A 90 10.69 1.27 13.26
C GLN A 90 9.90 1.74 14.47
N LEU A 91 10.61 2.24 15.50
CA LEU A 91 10.03 2.81 16.72
C LEU A 91 9.30 4.14 16.43
N SER A 92 8.33 4.48 17.25
CA SER A 92 7.65 5.77 17.22
C SER A 92 8.58 6.93 17.66
N TYR A 93 9.50 6.63 18.59
CA TYR A 93 10.45 7.60 19.12
C TYR A 93 11.87 7.04 19.10
N PRO A 94 12.90 7.92 18.99
CA PRO A 94 14.28 7.47 19.06
C PRO A 94 14.62 6.90 20.45
N VAL A 95 15.48 5.90 20.45
CA VAL A 95 16.10 5.39 21.69
C VAL A 95 16.99 6.48 22.29
N LYS A 96 16.82 6.79 23.56
CA LYS A 96 17.67 7.73 24.29
C LYS A 96 18.71 6.97 25.10
N GLU A 97 19.75 7.66 25.54
CA GLU A 97 20.73 7.17 26.49
C GLU A 97 20.75 8.13 27.67
N ASP A 98 20.70 7.61 28.89
CA ASP A 98 20.78 8.43 30.10
C ASP A 98 22.23 8.71 30.48
N ILE A 99 22.41 9.48 31.55
CA ILE A 99 23.76 9.90 32.05
C ILE A 99 24.59 8.70 32.56
N SER A 100 23.98 7.57 32.85
CA SER A 100 24.65 6.34 33.27
C SER A 100 25.03 5.44 32.08
N GLY A 101 24.61 5.78 30.87
CA GLY A 101 24.76 4.95 29.68
C GLY A 101 23.72 3.86 29.54
N ASP A 102 22.61 3.89 30.31
CA ASP A 102 21.48 2.98 30.09
C ASP A 102 20.61 3.48 28.95
N LEU A 103 20.09 2.55 28.17
CA LEU A 103 19.21 2.87 27.05
C LEU A 103 17.76 3.01 27.50
N LEU A 104 17.10 4.02 26.94
CA LEU A 104 15.74 4.38 27.26
C LEU A 104 14.86 4.18 26.02
N ILE A 105 13.79 3.41 26.15
CA ILE A 105 12.76 3.20 25.11
C ILE A 105 11.48 3.93 25.52
N SER A 106 10.77 4.51 24.55
CA SER A 106 9.50 5.15 24.83
C SER A 106 8.48 4.14 25.40
N LYS A 107 7.75 4.55 26.43
CA LYS A 107 6.67 3.74 27.02
C LYS A 107 5.59 3.39 25.97
N VAL A 108 5.38 4.29 25.00
CA VAL A 108 4.47 4.04 23.89
C VAL A 108 4.94 2.83 23.07
N ASP A 109 6.21 2.79 22.68
CA ASP A 109 6.75 1.67 21.91
C ASP A 109 6.80 0.38 22.74
N MET A 110 7.12 0.47 24.05
CA MET A 110 7.04 -0.69 24.92
C MET A 110 5.63 -1.29 24.93
N VAL A 111 4.60 -0.49 25.18
CA VAL A 111 3.23 -0.97 25.40
C VAL A 111 2.51 -1.31 24.10
N LYS A 112 2.74 -0.52 23.03
CA LYS A 112 1.98 -0.61 21.77
C LYS A 112 2.68 -1.41 20.68
N LEU A 113 3.98 -1.78 20.88
CA LEU A 113 4.76 -2.51 19.90
C LEU A 113 5.43 -3.73 20.54
N ILE A 114 6.30 -3.55 21.53
CA ILE A 114 7.09 -4.65 22.09
C ILE A 114 6.19 -5.65 22.83
N ASP A 115 5.34 -5.16 23.72
CA ASP A 115 4.47 -6.01 24.52
C ASP A 115 3.53 -6.90 23.72
N PRO A 116 2.80 -6.40 22.70
CA PRO A 116 1.93 -7.23 21.87
C PRO A 116 2.65 -8.31 21.08
N VAL A 117 3.91 -8.07 20.72
CA VAL A 117 4.73 -9.05 20.00
C VAL A 117 5.26 -10.14 20.97
N LEU A 118 5.71 -9.73 22.16
CA LEU A 118 6.27 -10.67 23.14
C LEU A 118 5.20 -11.41 23.94
N ARG A 119 4.03 -10.80 24.14
CA ARG A 119 2.93 -11.34 24.95
C ARG A 119 1.58 -11.20 24.25
N PRO A 120 1.40 -11.78 23.06
CA PRO A 120 0.19 -11.58 22.24
C PRO A 120 -1.10 -12.04 22.93
N THR A 121 -1.01 -12.95 23.90
CA THR A 121 -2.15 -13.40 24.71
C THR A 121 -2.70 -12.31 25.64
N TYR A 122 -1.97 -11.23 25.89
CA TYR A 122 -2.43 -10.08 26.69
C TYR A 122 -3.14 -9.00 25.85
N ILE A 123 -3.26 -9.17 24.55
CA ILE A 123 -4.09 -8.30 23.70
C ILE A 123 -5.54 -8.43 24.15
N SER A 124 -6.18 -7.31 24.51
CA SER A 124 -7.50 -7.30 25.17
C SER A 124 -8.66 -7.66 24.24
N ASP A 125 -8.58 -7.30 22.99
CA ASP A 125 -9.68 -7.48 22.01
C ASP A 125 -9.33 -8.56 20.98
N ARG A 126 -9.12 -9.79 21.48
CA ARG A 126 -8.73 -10.93 20.65
C ARG A 126 -9.96 -11.61 20.07
N ARG A 127 -10.01 -11.70 18.75
CA ARG A 127 -11.05 -12.41 18.01
C ARG A 127 -10.47 -13.65 17.32
N LEU A 128 -11.27 -14.68 17.17
CA LEU A 128 -10.88 -15.82 16.35
C LEU A 128 -10.75 -15.39 14.89
N VAL A 129 -9.61 -15.68 14.28
CA VAL A 129 -9.36 -15.32 12.87
C VAL A 129 -10.10 -16.28 11.95
N ARG A 130 -11.44 -16.16 11.89
CA ARG A 130 -12.28 -16.95 10.99
C ARG A 130 -12.45 -16.29 9.63
N THR A 131 -12.73 -15.00 9.62
CA THR A 131 -12.89 -14.23 8.40
C THR A 131 -11.69 -13.33 8.19
N ILE A 132 -11.21 -13.24 6.95
CA ILE A 132 -10.07 -12.41 6.54
C ILE A 132 -10.51 -11.57 5.38
N VAL A 133 -10.32 -10.25 5.45
CA VAL A 133 -10.46 -9.40 4.28
C VAL A 133 -9.09 -9.21 3.63
N LEU A 134 -8.97 -9.62 2.39
CA LEU A 134 -7.82 -9.31 1.53
C LEU A 134 -8.19 -8.17 0.60
N ASP A 135 -7.33 -7.18 0.57
CA ASP A 135 -7.51 -5.98 -0.22
C ASP A 135 -6.42 -5.89 -1.30
N PRO A 136 -6.66 -6.39 -2.52
CA PRO A 136 -5.75 -6.15 -3.64
C PRO A 136 -5.72 -4.66 -3.95
N GLY A 137 -4.59 -3.99 -3.74
CA GLY A 137 -4.44 -2.57 -3.97
C GLY A 137 -4.79 -2.15 -5.40
N HIS A 138 -5.14 -0.85 -5.58
CA HIS A 138 -5.48 -0.26 -6.89
C HIS A 138 -6.73 -0.86 -7.54
N GLY A 139 -6.93 -0.61 -8.85
CA GLY A 139 -8.06 -1.17 -9.63
C GLY A 139 -8.74 -0.15 -10.56
N GLY A 140 -9.20 -0.62 -11.71
CA GLY A 140 -9.87 0.22 -12.72
C GLY A 140 -8.90 1.23 -13.34
N TYR A 141 -9.17 2.52 -13.19
CA TYR A 141 -8.32 3.59 -13.69
C TYR A 141 -7.05 3.83 -12.84
N ASP A 142 -6.99 3.30 -11.62
CA ASP A 142 -5.81 3.34 -10.78
C ASP A 142 -4.99 2.06 -10.97
N SER A 143 -3.95 2.16 -11.75
CA SER A 143 -3.07 1.03 -12.09
C SER A 143 -1.98 0.77 -11.04
N GLY A 144 -1.79 1.68 -10.07
CA GLY A 144 -0.63 1.64 -9.20
C GLY A 144 0.67 1.82 -9.98
N THR A 145 1.73 1.19 -9.54
CA THR A 145 3.03 1.22 -10.19
C THR A 145 3.04 0.37 -11.45
N ILE A 146 3.39 0.98 -12.58
CA ILE A 146 3.62 0.29 -13.85
C ILE A 146 5.09 0.40 -14.21
N THR A 147 5.72 -0.73 -14.45
CA THR A 147 7.10 -0.80 -14.95
C THR A 147 7.17 -1.75 -16.15
N GLU A 148 8.33 -1.85 -16.78
CA GLU A 148 8.56 -2.83 -17.84
C GLU A 148 8.45 -4.29 -17.34
N TYR A 149 8.51 -4.52 -16.02
CA TYR A 149 8.50 -5.84 -15.40
C TYR A 149 7.16 -6.21 -14.76
N ALA A 150 6.47 -5.25 -14.17
CA ALA A 150 5.29 -5.51 -13.37
C ALA A 150 4.22 -4.42 -13.51
N ASN A 151 2.98 -4.85 -13.47
CA ASN A 151 1.80 -4.01 -13.32
C ASN A 151 1.19 -4.33 -11.94
N GLU A 152 1.25 -3.39 -11.01
CA GLU A 152 0.86 -3.62 -9.61
C GLU A 152 -0.60 -4.05 -9.47
N VAL A 153 -1.51 -3.45 -10.22
CA VAL A 153 -2.95 -3.76 -10.14
C VAL A 153 -3.27 -5.21 -10.50
N ASP A 154 -2.58 -5.77 -11.48
CA ASP A 154 -2.78 -7.16 -11.91
C ASP A 154 -2.09 -8.13 -10.97
N TYR A 155 -0.88 -7.77 -10.52
CA TYR A 155 -0.10 -8.57 -9.58
C TYR A 155 -0.83 -8.74 -8.24
N THR A 156 -1.31 -7.65 -7.65
CA THR A 156 -2.00 -7.70 -6.35
C THR A 156 -3.31 -8.48 -6.43
N LEU A 157 -4.03 -8.39 -7.55
CA LEU A 157 -5.23 -9.19 -7.78
C LEU A 157 -4.92 -10.68 -7.88
N GLN A 158 -3.92 -11.04 -8.68
CA GLN A 158 -3.52 -12.44 -8.84
C GLN A 158 -3.08 -13.04 -7.52
N LEU A 159 -2.23 -12.34 -6.77
CA LEU A 159 -1.78 -12.78 -5.46
C LEU A 159 -2.95 -12.94 -4.47
N ALA A 160 -3.90 -12.01 -4.47
CA ALA A 160 -5.07 -12.10 -3.60
C ALA A 160 -5.97 -13.29 -3.91
N LEU A 161 -6.12 -13.65 -5.19
CA LEU A 161 -6.88 -14.85 -5.60
C LEU A 161 -6.19 -16.14 -5.15
N GLU A 162 -4.87 -16.22 -5.32
CA GLU A 162 -4.07 -17.37 -4.85
C GLU A 162 -4.08 -17.48 -3.31
N LEU A 163 -4.00 -16.33 -2.59
CA LEU A 163 -4.13 -16.27 -1.13
C LEU A 163 -5.51 -16.68 -0.65
N LYS A 164 -6.58 -16.27 -1.33
CA LYS A 164 -7.94 -16.69 -1.01
C LYS A 164 -8.02 -18.22 -1.01
N GLU A 165 -7.51 -18.86 -2.05
CA GLU A 165 -7.51 -20.32 -2.15
C GLU A 165 -6.71 -20.96 -1.01
N ALA A 166 -5.48 -20.48 -0.75
CA ALA A 166 -4.60 -21.04 0.27
C ALA A 166 -5.16 -20.90 1.70
N LEU A 167 -5.71 -19.71 2.02
CA LEU A 167 -6.32 -19.45 3.32
C LEU A 167 -7.64 -20.22 3.52
N SER A 168 -8.45 -20.34 2.45
CA SER A 168 -9.69 -21.13 2.51
C SER A 168 -9.40 -22.62 2.78
N LYS A 169 -8.34 -23.19 2.20
CA LYS A 169 -7.88 -24.56 2.53
C LYS A 169 -7.48 -24.72 3.99
N ARG A 170 -7.15 -23.64 4.69
CA ARG A 170 -6.85 -23.63 6.14
C ARG A 170 -8.07 -23.33 7.02
N GLY A 171 -9.25 -23.25 6.43
CA GLY A 171 -10.50 -23.06 7.17
C GLY A 171 -10.93 -21.61 7.38
N HIS A 172 -10.24 -20.65 6.74
CA HIS A 172 -10.64 -19.25 6.81
C HIS A 172 -11.69 -18.91 5.77
N ASN A 173 -12.67 -18.09 6.13
CA ASN A 173 -13.54 -17.40 5.18
C ASN A 173 -12.79 -16.17 4.64
N VAL A 174 -12.64 -16.04 3.31
CA VAL A 174 -11.86 -14.96 2.70
C VAL A 174 -12.71 -14.08 1.82
N VAL A 175 -12.84 -12.82 2.18
CA VAL A 175 -13.53 -11.77 1.44
C VAL A 175 -12.50 -10.93 0.70
N LEU A 176 -12.69 -10.73 -0.62
CA LEU A 176 -11.85 -9.87 -1.43
C LEU A 176 -12.56 -8.53 -1.67
N THR A 177 -11.85 -7.41 -1.55
CA THR A 177 -12.41 -6.09 -1.87
C THR A 177 -12.66 -5.91 -3.38
N ARG A 178 -11.93 -6.63 -4.22
CA ARG A 178 -12.18 -6.80 -5.66
C ARG A 178 -11.76 -8.18 -6.15
N THR A 179 -12.52 -8.73 -7.08
CA THR A 179 -12.27 -10.04 -7.72
C THR A 179 -11.88 -9.93 -9.20
N HIS A 180 -11.86 -8.72 -9.74
CA HIS A 180 -11.45 -8.38 -11.10
C HIS A 180 -10.87 -6.96 -11.11
N ASN A 181 -10.35 -6.53 -12.26
CA ASN A 181 -9.80 -5.18 -12.39
C ASN A 181 -10.94 -4.15 -12.45
N ARG A 182 -11.36 -3.67 -11.27
CA ARG A 182 -12.34 -2.59 -11.09
C ARG A 182 -11.85 -1.60 -10.05
N HIS A 183 -12.25 -0.35 -10.17
CA HIS A 183 -11.98 0.65 -9.14
C HIS A 183 -12.81 0.38 -7.88
N VAL A 184 -12.14 0.42 -6.72
CA VAL A 184 -12.76 0.37 -5.40
C VAL A 184 -12.15 1.48 -4.57
N SER A 185 -12.96 2.44 -4.15
CA SER A 185 -12.46 3.56 -3.35
C SER A 185 -12.00 3.11 -1.96
N PRO A 186 -11.12 3.87 -1.28
CA PRO A 186 -10.72 3.55 0.10
C PRO A 186 -11.91 3.39 1.05
N GLN A 187 -12.93 4.23 0.90
CA GLN A 187 -14.15 4.17 1.71
C GLN A 187 -14.94 2.88 1.48
N GLN A 188 -15.04 2.43 0.22
CA GLN A 188 -15.68 1.15 -0.10
C GLN A 188 -14.90 -0.04 0.47
N ARG A 189 -13.56 0.00 0.45
CA ARG A 189 -12.70 -1.06 1.04
C ARG A 189 -12.96 -1.16 2.55
N VAL A 190 -13.01 0.00 3.23
CA VAL A 190 -13.34 0.09 4.67
C VAL A 190 -14.75 -0.46 4.94
N ALA A 191 -15.75 -0.04 4.18
CA ALA A 191 -17.12 -0.52 4.33
C ALA A 191 -17.20 -2.04 4.20
N MET A 192 -16.58 -2.62 3.17
CA MET A 192 -16.56 -4.08 2.95
C MET A 192 -15.88 -4.82 4.11
N ALA A 193 -14.78 -4.28 4.67
CA ALA A 193 -14.10 -4.89 5.81
C ALA A 193 -14.98 -4.88 7.07
N ASN A 194 -15.63 -3.76 7.34
CA ASN A 194 -16.47 -3.59 8.53
C ASN A 194 -17.79 -4.39 8.41
N GLU A 195 -18.40 -4.44 7.22
CA GLU A 195 -19.59 -5.27 6.93
C GLU A 195 -19.29 -6.77 7.06
N ALA A 196 -18.10 -7.21 6.67
CA ALA A 196 -17.67 -8.60 6.83
C ALA A 196 -17.43 -8.99 8.29
N ASP A 197 -17.46 -8.03 9.22
CA ASP A 197 -17.07 -8.21 10.63
C ASP A 197 -15.77 -9.02 10.78
N ALA A 198 -14.81 -8.70 9.91
CA ALA A 198 -13.58 -9.46 9.79
C ALA A 198 -12.66 -9.24 11.01
N PRO A 199 -12.05 -10.31 11.57
CA PRO A 199 -11.03 -10.21 12.61
C PRO A 199 -9.72 -9.60 12.15
N ILE A 200 -9.40 -9.62 10.85
CA ILE A 200 -8.19 -9.01 10.28
C ILE A 200 -8.42 -8.52 8.84
N PHE A 201 -7.68 -7.46 8.51
CA PHE A 201 -7.62 -6.86 7.18
C PHE A 201 -6.17 -6.81 6.67
N ILE A 202 -5.92 -7.29 5.45
CA ILE A 202 -4.59 -7.32 4.83
C ILE A 202 -4.67 -6.68 3.46
N SER A 203 -4.03 -5.51 3.28
CA SER A 203 -3.89 -4.84 2.00
C SER A 203 -2.58 -5.26 1.32
N LEU A 204 -2.64 -5.54 0.02
CA LEU A 204 -1.53 -6.05 -0.78
C LEU A 204 -1.09 -5.00 -1.78
N HIS A 205 0.20 -4.65 -1.76
CA HIS A 205 0.82 -3.63 -2.60
C HIS A 205 2.23 -4.02 -3.04
N LEU A 206 2.73 -3.32 -4.05
CA LEU A 206 4.14 -3.26 -4.41
C LEU A 206 4.68 -1.86 -4.13
N ASN A 207 5.90 -1.80 -3.64
CA ASN A 207 6.58 -0.53 -3.40
C ASN A 207 7.17 0.05 -4.68
N SER A 208 7.36 1.36 -4.69
CA SER A 208 8.05 2.06 -5.77
C SER A 208 8.98 3.13 -5.20
N GLY A 209 10.05 3.43 -5.92
CA GLY A 209 11.05 4.39 -5.48
C GLY A 209 12.25 4.44 -6.41
N ARG A 210 13.40 4.84 -5.87
CA ARG A 210 14.67 4.77 -6.59
C ARG A 210 15.00 3.31 -6.93
N SER A 211 15.63 3.09 -8.06
CA SER A 211 15.94 1.75 -8.58
C SER A 211 16.96 0.94 -7.75
N ASP A 212 17.63 1.58 -6.80
CA ASP A 212 18.59 0.95 -5.87
C ASP A 212 17.94 0.55 -4.51
N ILE A 213 16.68 0.91 -4.28
CA ILE A 213 15.94 0.56 -3.06
C ILE A 213 15.19 -0.75 -3.29
N ARG A 214 15.28 -1.66 -2.31
CA ARG A 214 14.63 -2.97 -2.35
C ARG A 214 14.20 -3.42 -0.96
N GLY A 215 13.35 -4.44 -0.90
CA GLY A 215 12.94 -5.13 0.32
C GLY A 215 11.44 -5.15 0.54
N ILE A 216 11.04 -5.99 1.47
CA ILE A 216 9.66 -6.09 1.93
C ILE A 216 9.47 -5.17 3.12
N GLU A 217 8.42 -4.35 3.09
CA GLU A 217 7.99 -3.51 4.20
C GLU A 217 6.57 -3.90 4.63
N THR A 218 6.31 -3.87 5.92
CA THR A 218 4.97 -4.12 6.46
C THR A 218 4.52 -2.92 7.26
N TYR A 219 3.39 -2.35 6.90
CA TYR A 219 2.83 -1.18 7.56
C TYR A 219 1.63 -1.55 8.41
N CYS A 220 1.55 -0.99 9.61
CA CYS A 220 0.33 -0.94 10.40
C CYS A 220 -0.01 0.50 10.80
N ALA A 221 -1.21 0.71 11.33
CA ALA A 221 -1.64 2.03 11.75
C ALA A 221 -0.70 2.63 12.80
N ALA A 222 -0.44 3.93 12.71
CA ALA A 222 0.29 4.65 13.74
C ALA A 222 -0.55 4.71 15.04
N PRO A 223 0.06 4.55 16.23
CA PRO A 223 -0.66 4.65 17.49
C PRO A 223 -1.13 6.08 17.74
N ALA A 224 -2.21 6.24 18.50
CA ALA A 224 -2.54 7.54 19.06
C ALA A 224 -1.41 8.00 19.96
N LEU A 225 -0.80 9.13 19.62
CA LEU A 225 0.29 9.72 20.42
C LEU A 225 -0.28 10.73 21.40
N PRO A 226 0.28 10.84 22.63
CA PRO A 226 -0.10 11.87 23.60
C PRO A 226 -0.01 13.27 22.99
N GLY A 227 -1.06 14.08 23.14
CA GLY A 227 -1.12 15.46 22.62
C GLY A 227 -1.55 15.58 21.15
N LEU A 228 -1.67 14.49 20.40
CA LEU A 228 -2.18 14.45 19.02
C LEU A 228 -3.60 13.85 18.94
N ALA A 229 -4.47 14.25 19.85
CA ALA A 229 -5.82 13.69 20.04
C ALA A 229 -6.79 13.77 18.84
N LYS A 230 -6.33 14.21 17.67
CA LYS A 230 -7.12 14.29 16.44
C LYS A 230 -6.75 13.26 15.36
N LEU A 231 -5.67 12.52 15.54
CA LEU A 231 -5.35 11.44 14.62
C LEU A 231 -6.16 10.22 15.07
N THR A 232 -7.14 9.87 14.29
CA THR A 232 -7.98 8.68 14.48
C THR A 232 -7.10 7.44 14.28
N ALA A 233 -6.34 7.08 15.31
CA ALA A 233 -5.65 5.81 15.32
C ALA A 233 -6.68 4.69 15.32
N ASN A 234 -6.40 3.65 14.57
CA ASN A 234 -7.15 2.41 14.69
C ASN A 234 -7.05 1.91 16.14
N LYS A 235 -8.19 1.60 16.76
CA LYS A 235 -8.26 1.19 18.18
C LYS A 235 -7.54 -0.13 18.50
N HIS A 236 -7.09 -0.86 17.47
CA HIS A 236 -6.45 -2.18 17.57
C HIS A 236 -4.91 -2.13 17.55
N ASP A 237 -4.29 -1.06 18.04
CA ASP A 237 -2.82 -0.84 18.00
C ASP A 237 -1.99 -2.07 18.35
N ALA A 238 -2.34 -2.75 19.45
CA ALA A 238 -1.61 -3.93 19.92
C ALA A 238 -1.73 -5.10 18.93
N ALA A 239 -2.93 -5.39 18.47
CA ALA A 239 -3.16 -6.46 17.50
C ALA A 239 -2.57 -6.14 16.13
N ASN A 240 -2.59 -4.86 15.71
CA ASN A 240 -1.91 -4.40 14.50
C ASN A 240 -0.42 -4.71 14.53
N ALA A 241 0.26 -4.42 15.65
CA ALA A 241 1.69 -4.69 15.81
C ALA A 241 1.99 -6.20 15.78
N ALA A 242 1.20 -7.00 16.51
CA ALA A 242 1.37 -8.45 16.52
C ALA A 242 1.12 -9.09 15.14
N LEU A 243 0.09 -8.64 14.41
CA LEU A 243 -0.22 -9.09 13.05
C LEU A 243 0.90 -8.69 12.07
N ALA A 244 1.35 -7.44 12.13
CA ALA A 244 2.42 -6.95 11.28
C ALA A 244 3.71 -7.75 11.50
N PHE A 245 4.08 -8.02 12.75
CA PHE A 245 5.26 -8.81 13.06
C PHE A 245 5.15 -10.24 12.55
N ALA A 246 4.03 -10.92 12.77
CA ALA A 246 3.82 -12.30 12.35
C ALA A 246 3.90 -12.44 10.82
N LEU A 247 3.30 -11.52 10.06
CA LEU A 247 3.34 -11.52 8.60
C LEU A 247 4.74 -11.16 8.08
N HIS A 248 5.34 -10.10 8.62
CA HIS A 248 6.65 -9.63 8.18
C HIS A 248 7.75 -10.67 8.41
N SER A 249 7.80 -11.24 9.62
CA SER A 249 8.80 -12.26 9.95
C SER A 249 8.66 -13.51 9.07
N SER A 250 7.43 -13.95 8.81
CA SER A 250 7.17 -15.07 7.89
C SER A 250 7.59 -14.75 6.45
N LEU A 251 7.31 -13.54 5.98
CA LEU A 251 7.69 -13.09 4.63
C LEU A 251 9.22 -13.06 4.46
N ILE A 252 9.94 -12.42 5.39
CA ILE A 252 11.41 -12.34 5.32
C ILE A 252 12.05 -13.72 5.43
N ALA A 253 11.59 -14.56 6.36
CA ALA A 253 12.12 -15.92 6.55
C ALA A 253 11.94 -16.80 5.29
N ALA A 254 10.77 -16.74 4.64
CA ALA A 254 10.46 -17.61 3.50
C ALA A 254 11.09 -17.12 2.18
N THR A 255 11.20 -15.81 2.00
CA THR A 255 11.66 -15.24 0.72
C THR A 255 13.15 -14.96 0.69
N GLY A 256 13.77 -14.71 1.86
CA GLY A 256 15.13 -14.18 1.94
C GLY A 256 15.26 -12.75 1.41
N ALA A 257 14.15 -12.05 1.22
CA ALA A 257 14.14 -10.66 0.76
C ALA A 257 14.83 -9.74 1.78
N THR A 258 15.28 -8.59 1.30
CA THR A 258 15.80 -7.54 2.19
C THR A 258 14.70 -7.12 3.15
N ASP A 259 15.04 -7.09 4.45
CA ASP A 259 14.16 -6.63 5.50
C ASP A 259 14.02 -5.09 5.46
N GLY A 260 12.90 -4.60 4.92
CA GLY A 260 12.54 -3.19 4.85
C GLY A 260 11.95 -2.65 6.15
N ALA A 261 11.74 -3.49 7.14
CA ALA A 261 11.19 -3.29 8.47
C ALA A 261 9.64 -3.30 8.53
N CYS A 262 9.13 -3.64 9.71
CA CYS A 262 7.79 -3.24 10.11
C CYS A 262 7.77 -1.75 10.45
N ARG A 263 6.73 -1.06 9.99
CA ARG A 263 6.60 0.40 10.11
C ARG A 263 5.20 0.79 10.57
N ARG A 264 5.09 1.95 11.13
CA ARG A 264 3.82 2.59 11.43
C ARG A 264 3.61 3.79 10.53
N ALA A 265 2.41 3.91 9.96
CA ALA A 265 2.06 5.01 9.08
C ALA A 265 0.60 5.41 9.24
N GLU A 266 0.32 6.67 8.88
CA GLU A 266 -1.03 7.24 8.92
C GLU A 266 -1.75 7.00 7.58
N PHE A 267 -1.99 5.74 7.25
CA PHE A 267 -2.85 5.42 6.11
C PHE A 267 -4.32 5.48 6.52
N ASN A 268 -5.09 6.34 5.86
CA ASN A 268 -6.53 6.47 6.12
C ASN A 268 -7.26 5.12 6.08
N LEU A 269 -6.87 4.24 5.17
CA LEU A 269 -7.44 2.91 5.05
C LEU A 269 -7.23 2.11 6.33
N LEU A 270 -5.99 1.99 6.82
CA LEU A 270 -5.68 1.21 8.02
C LEU A 270 -6.28 1.82 9.29
N ASN A 271 -6.41 3.16 9.34
CA ASN A 271 -6.98 3.86 10.48
C ASN A 271 -8.50 3.75 10.56
N SER A 272 -9.18 3.46 9.43
CA SER A 272 -10.65 3.51 9.33
C SER A 272 -11.32 2.13 9.42
N VAL A 273 -10.58 1.04 9.25
CA VAL A 273 -11.14 -0.31 9.44
C VAL A 273 -11.28 -0.64 10.92
N ASP A 274 -12.37 -1.32 11.30
CA ASP A 274 -12.68 -1.69 12.68
C ASP A 274 -12.17 -3.08 13.04
N CYS A 275 -10.94 -3.38 12.65
CA CYS A 275 -10.22 -4.60 12.98
C CYS A 275 -8.70 -4.38 12.89
N PRO A 276 -7.90 -5.32 13.41
CA PRO A 276 -6.47 -5.37 13.16
C PRO A 276 -6.17 -5.31 11.66
N ALA A 277 -5.29 -4.38 11.26
CA ALA A 277 -5.05 -4.08 9.86
C ALA A 277 -3.57 -3.87 9.52
N VAL A 278 -3.16 -4.38 8.38
CA VAL A 278 -1.82 -4.20 7.83
C VAL A 278 -1.86 -3.94 6.33
N LEU A 279 -0.82 -3.26 5.83
CA LEU A 279 -0.52 -3.11 4.41
C LEU A 279 0.86 -3.70 4.15
N LEU A 280 0.92 -4.64 3.22
CA LEU A 280 2.15 -5.33 2.81
C LEU A 280 2.69 -4.71 1.53
N GLN A 281 3.91 -4.20 1.58
CA GLN A 281 4.71 -3.80 0.44
C GLN A 281 5.67 -4.95 0.12
N LEU A 282 5.31 -5.77 -0.87
CA LEU A 282 5.89 -7.09 -1.09
C LEU A 282 7.19 -7.10 -1.92
N GLY A 283 7.77 -5.94 -2.11
CA GLY A 283 8.98 -5.67 -2.88
C GLY A 283 8.82 -4.43 -3.76
N TYR A 284 9.92 -3.95 -4.31
CA TYR A 284 9.94 -2.75 -5.15
C TYR A 284 9.77 -3.11 -6.63
N ALA A 285 8.65 -2.71 -7.22
CA ALA A 285 8.41 -2.85 -8.66
C ALA A 285 9.42 -2.07 -9.53
N THR A 286 10.08 -1.07 -8.95
CA THR A 286 11.12 -0.26 -9.60
C THR A 286 12.53 -0.81 -9.46
N HIS A 287 12.75 -1.82 -8.60
CA HIS A 287 14.06 -2.49 -8.47
C HIS A 287 14.10 -3.71 -9.40
N LYS A 288 14.99 -3.69 -10.37
CA LYS A 288 15.02 -4.67 -11.48
C LYS A 288 14.99 -6.14 -11.01
N GLU A 289 15.83 -6.51 -10.04
CA GLU A 289 15.92 -7.89 -9.56
C GLU A 289 14.63 -8.30 -8.83
N GLU A 290 14.11 -7.46 -7.93
CA GLU A 290 12.86 -7.76 -7.23
C GLU A 290 11.67 -7.80 -8.18
N ALA A 291 11.55 -6.84 -9.08
CA ALA A 291 10.50 -6.83 -10.09
C ALA A 291 10.51 -8.09 -10.95
N THR A 292 11.70 -8.57 -11.32
CA THR A 292 11.84 -9.85 -12.05
C THR A 292 11.39 -11.03 -11.20
N LEU A 293 11.78 -11.10 -9.91
CA LEU A 293 11.33 -12.16 -9.00
C LEU A 293 9.81 -12.15 -8.83
N LEU A 294 9.20 -10.98 -8.63
CA LEU A 294 7.76 -10.82 -8.46
C LEU A 294 6.96 -11.40 -9.63
N THR A 295 7.51 -11.40 -10.85
CA THR A 295 6.84 -12.00 -12.01
C THR A 295 6.90 -13.53 -12.04
N THR A 296 7.75 -14.17 -11.24
CA THR A 296 7.90 -15.62 -11.24
C THR A 296 6.82 -16.31 -10.39
N PRO A 297 6.20 -17.39 -10.88
CA PRO A 297 5.23 -18.17 -10.11
C PRO A 297 5.82 -18.73 -8.82
N GLU A 298 7.09 -19.12 -8.84
CA GLU A 298 7.78 -19.72 -7.70
C GLU A 298 7.94 -18.72 -6.55
N TYR A 299 8.28 -17.46 -6.84
CA TYR A 299 8.39 -16.43 -5.82
C TYR A 299 7.03 -16.03 -5.28
N ARG A 300 6.02 -15.94 -6.14
CA ARG A 300 4.66 -15.67 -5.73
C ARG A 300 4.11 -16.78 -4.83
N ALA A 301 4.39 -18.06 -5.14
CA ALA A 301 4.04 -19.17 -4.28
C ALA A 301 4.70 -19.07 -2.89
N LYS A 302 5.96 -18.62 -2.80
CA LYS A 302 6.62 -18.33 -1.52
C LYS A 302 5.90 -17.24 -0.74
N LEU A 303 5.49 -16.15 -1.39
CA LEU A 303 4.73 -15.07 -0.76
C LEU A 303 3.38 -15.57 -0.25
N VAL A 304 2.65 -16.37 -1.05
CA VAL A 304 1.37 -16.98 -0.63
C VAL A 304 1.57 -17.86 0.60
N ALA A 305 2.55 -18.74 0.59
CA ALA A 305 2.86 -19.61 1.73
C ALA A 305 3.22 -18.78 2.97
N ALA A 306 4.11 -17.78 2.82
CA ALA A 306 4.57 -16.95 3.92
C ALA A 306 3.44 -16.13 4.57
N ILE A 307 2.57 -15.51 3.76
CA ILE A 307 1.42 -14.75 4.28
C ILE A 307 0.45 -15.71 5.00
N THR A 308 0.18 -16.87 4.41
CA THR A 308 -0.71 -17.87 5.00
C THR A 308 -0.15 -18.40 6.35
N ASP A 309 1.17 -18.62 6.42
CA ASP A 309 1.85 -19.02 7.66
C ASP A 309 1.88 -17.90 8.70
N GLY A 310 2.08 -16.65 8.27
CA GLY A 310 2.02 -15.47 9.12
C GLY A 310 0.64 -15.28 9.76
N VAL A 311 -0.43 -15.42 8.98
CA VAL A 311 -1.81 -15.42 9.49
C VAL A 311 -2.01 -16.52 10.54
N SER A 312 -1.57 -17.75 10.25
CA SER A 312 -1.69 -18.88 11.18
C SER A 312 -0.87 -18.64 12.45
N THR A 313 0.31 -18.03 12.33
CA THR A 313 1.17 -17.69 13.47
C THR A 313 0.50 -16.64 14.35
N PHE A 314 -0.03 -15.58 13.76
CA PHE A 314 -0.79 -14.57 14.49
C PHE A 314 -2.01 -15.17 15.20
N ALA A 315 -2.82 -15.95 14.48
CA ALA A 315 -4.03 -16.56 15.03
C ALA A 315 -3.74 -17.44 16.26
N ARG A 316 -2.70 -18.29 16.17
CA ARG A 316 -2.25 -19.11 17.31
C ARG A 316 -1.66 -18.28 18.45
N ALA A 317 -0.90 -17.25 18.13
CA ALA A 317 -0.27 -16.41 19.14
C ALA A 317 -1.29 -15.67 20.01
N ILE A 318 -2.36 -15.17 19.42
CA ILE A 318 -3.41 -14.45 20.16
C ILE A 318 -4.42 -15.39 20.83
N ASN A 319 -4.66 -16.58 20.29
CA ASN A 319 -5.61 -17.57 20.79
C ASN A 319 -5.01 -19.00 20.74
N PRO A 320 -4.07 -19.35 21.63
CA PRO A 320 -3.33 -20.61 21.55
C PRO A 320 -4.21 -21.85 21.69
N ASP A 321 -5.33 -21.74 22.40
CA ASP A 321 -6.26 -22.84 22.65
C ASP A 321 -7.36 -22.97 21.59
N ALA A 322 -7.38 -22.08 20.61
CA ALA A 322 -8.43 -22.07 19.60
C ALA A 322 -8.11 -23.05 18.46
N THR A 323 -9.05 -23.90 18.15
CA THR A 323 -9.03 -24.72 16.94
C THR A 323 -9.92 -24.05 15.88
N ILE A 324 -9.36 -23.72 14.72
CA ILE A 324 -10.15 -23.30 13.57
C ILE A 324 -10.60 -24.59 12.87
N ALA A 325 -11.88 -24.92 12.99
CA ALA A 325 -12.44 -26.03 12.23
C ALA A 325 -12.30 -25.73 10.73
N PRO A 326 -12.08 -26.73 9.87
CA PRO A 326 -12.08 -26.53 8.42
C PRO A 326 -13.35 -25.80 8.00
N ALA A 327 -13.22 -24.88 7.04
CA ALA A 327 -14.38 -24.19 6.51
C ALA A 327 -15.40 -25.22 6.01
N PRO A 328 -16.71 -25.03 6.23
CA PRO A 328 -17.70 -25.84 5.56
C PRO A 328 -17.43 -25.71 4.06
N GLU A 329 -17.48 -26.84 3.36
CA GLU A 329 -17.30 -26.88 1.92
C GLU A 329 -18.19 -25.80 1.29
N ALA A 330 -17.59 -24.85 0.58
CA ALA A 330 -18.32 -23.72 0.06
C ALA A 330 -19.42 -24.29 -0.84
N GLU A 331 -20.69 -23.97 -0.57
CA GLU A 331 -21.76 -24.25 -1.51
C GLU A 331 -21.33 -23.71 -2.90
N PRO A 332 -21.48 -24.49 -3.95
CA PRO A 332 -21.09 -24.06 -5.29
C PRO A 332 -21.76 -22.71 -5.57
N GLU A 333 -20.97 -21.70 -5.92
CA GLU A 333 -21.51 -20.39 -6.29
C GLU A 333 -22.63 -20.62 -7.33
N PRO A 334 -23.81 -19.99 -7.17
CA PRO A 334 -24.86 -20.10 -8.16
C PRO A 334 -24.27 -19.72 -9.51
N PRO A 335 -24.57 -20.48 -10.58
CA PRO A 335 -24.00 -20.24 -11.91
C PRO A 335 -24.18 -18.77 -12.26
N ALA A 336 -23.09 -18.15 -12.72
CA ALA A 336 -23.10 -16.76 -13.14
C ALA A 336 -24.30 -16.51 -14.05
N PRO A 337 -25.07 -15.41 -13.87
CA PRO A 337 -26.22 -15.13 -14.71
C PRO A 337 -25.79 -15.18 -16.17
N GLN A 338 -26.40 -16.09 -16.93
CA GLN A 338 -26.10 -16.20 -18.36
C GLN A 338 -26.34 -14.84 -19.02
N PRO A 339 -25.51 -14.42 -19.96
CA PRO A 339 -25.72 -13.17 -20.67
C PRO A 339 -27.13 -13.21 -21.26
N VAL A 340 -28.00 -12.31 -20.81
CA VAL A 340 -29.32 -12.14 -21.37
C VAL A 340 -29.09 -11.82 -22.85
N ALA A 341 -29.54 -12.71 -23.72
CA ALA A 341 -29.44 -12.51 -25.17
C ALA A 341 -29.98 -11.12 -25.50
N ALA A 342 -29.18 -10.33 -26.18
CA ALA A 342 -29.60 -9.01 -26.61
C ALA A 342 -30.93 -9.15 -27.40
N PRO A 343 -31.94 -8.30 -27.16
CA PRO A 343 -33.20 -8.37 -27.88
C PRO A 343 -32.91 -8.26 -29.37
N ALA A 344 -33.51 -9.17 -30.14
CA ALA A 344 -33.38 -9.20 -31.59
C ALA A 344 -33.72 -7.81 -32.18
N PRO A 345 -32.96 -7.30 -33.17
CA PRO A 345 -33.23 -6.02 -33.76
C PRO A 345 -34.63 -6.01 -34.39
N ALA A 346 -35.41 -4.96 -34.03
CA ALA A 346 -36.75 -4.78 -34.55
C ALA A 346 -36.77 -4.78 -36.09
N PRO A 347 -37.81 -5.37 -36.72
CA PRO A 347 -37.92 -5.43 -38.19
C PRO A 347 -37.90 -4.03 -38.79
N SER A 348 -36.98 -3.81 -39.73
CA SER A 348 -36.82 -2.53 -40.45
C SER A 348 -38.07 -2.24 -41.28
N LYS A 349 -38.64 -1.06 -41.10
CA LYS A 349 -39.73 -0.54 -41.93
C LYS A 349 -39.33 -0.51 -43.41
N PRO A 350 -40.25 -0.81 -44.39
CA PRO A 350 -39.92 -0.85 -45.81
C PRO A 350 -39.51 0.55 -46.30
N LYS A 351 -38.36 0.62 -46.98
CA LYS A 351 -37.85 1.84 -47.60
C LYS A 351 -38.75 2.24 -48.78
N THR A 352 -39.42 3.38 -48.68
CA THR A 352 -40.10 4.03 -49.81
C THR A 352 -39.04 4.46 -50.84
N ARG A 353 -39.32 4.06 -52.08
CA ARG A 353 -38.50 4.30 -53.28
C ARG A 353 -38.52 5.78 -53.65
N SER A 354 -37.44 6.49 -53.29
CA SER A 354 -37.25 7.90 -53.71
C SER A 354 -36.56 7.93 -55.08
N LYS A 355 -37.15 8.77 -55.98
CA LYS A 355 -36.73 8.97 -57.38
C LYS A 355 -35.31 9.53 -57.48
N ALA A 356 -34.55 8.98 -58.40
CA ALA A 356 -33.16 9.38 -58.73
C ALA A 356 -33.06 10.83 -59.21
N LYS A 357 -32.10 11.61 -58.69
CA LYS A 357 -31.60 12.84 -59.29
C LYS A 357 -30.26 12.58 -59.99
N PRO A 358 -29.97 13.30 -61.09
CA PRO A 358 -28.84 12.99 -61.98
C PRO A 358 -27.48 13.43 -61.38
N LYS A 359 -26.41 12.67 -61.74
CA LYS A 359 -25.02 12.91 -61.36
C LYS A 359 -24.43 14.18 -61.95
N PRO A 360 -23.64 14.98 -61.25
CA PRO A 360 -22.79 16.02 -61.87
C PRO A 360 -21.46 15.44 -62.38
N ARG A 361 -21.01 16.03 -63.45
CA ARG A 361 -19.89 15.72 -64.34
C ARG A 361 -18.53 15.91 -63.65
N LYS A 362 -17.58 14.98 -63.84
CA LYS A 362 -16.19 15.04 -63.39
C LYS A 362 -15.43 16.21 -63.97
N GLN A 363 -14.80 17.03 -63.15
CA GLN A 363 -13.75 17.98 -63.58
C GLN A 363 -12.36 17.37 -63.37
N ALA A 364 -11.46 17.67 -64.29
CA ALA A 364 -10.13 17.10 -64.45
C ALA A 364 -9.14 17.65 -63.39
N LYS A 365 -8.21 16.79 -62.94
CA LYS A 365 -7.08 17.11 -62.08
C LYS A 365 -6.05 18.00 -62.80
N LYS A 366 -5.58 19.03 -62.10
CA LYS A 366 -4.44 19.85 -62.42
C LYS A 366 -3.18 19.29 -61.74
N PRO A 367 -2.01 19.30 -62.40
CA PRO A 367 -0.80 18.65 -61.88
C PRO A 367 -0.06 19.49 -60.80
N GLU A 368 0.55 18.81 -59.83
CA GLU A 368 1.42 19.36 -58.78
C GLU A 368 2.78 19.83 -59.34
N PRO A 369 3.41 20.87 -58.76
CA PRO A 369 4.76 21.30 -59.11
C PRO A 369 5.83 20.51 -58.32
N LYS A 370 6.93 20.16 -59.02
CA LYS A 370 8.12 19.47 -58.54
C LYS A 370 8.94 20.37 -57.57
N LYS A 371 9.43 19.76 -56.46
CA LYS A 371 10.44 20.37 -55.57
C LYS A 371 11.83 20.31 -56.20
N PRO A 372 12.69 21.32 -55.94
CA PRO A 372 14.09 21.28 -56.37
C PRO A 372 14.99 20.61 -55.31
N ASP A 373 16.03 19.91 -55.80
CA ASP A 373 17.10 19.27 -55.04
C ASP A 373 17.98 20.30 -54.29
N GLY A 374 18.17 20.11 -53.01
CA GLY A 374 19.08 20.93 -52.19
C GLY A 374 20.23 20.10 -51.62
N LYS A 375 21.44 20.49 -52.00
CA LYS A 375 22.74 19.87 -51.71
C LYS A 375 23.03 19.73 -50.22
N SER A 376 23.60 18.58 -49.86
CA SER A 376 24.35 18.25 -48.67
C SER A 376 25.51 19.21 -48.41
N THR A 377 25.61 19.73 -47.15
CA THR A 377 26.87 20.24 -46.58
C THR A 377 27.09 19.63 -45.21
N LYS A 378 28.16 18.85 -45.12
CA LYS A 378 28.70 18.27 -43.88
C LYS A 378 29.19 19.39 -42.94
N LYS A 379 28.84 19.27 -41.64
CA LYS A 379 29.42 20.04 -40.55
C LYS A 379 30.28 19.11 -39.67
N PRO A 380 31.48 19.53 -39.25
CA PRO A 380 32.44 18.69 -38.54
C PRO A 380 32.11 18.58 -37.04
N ALA A 381 32.58 17.48 -36.43
CA ALA A 381 32.41 17.11 -35.02
C ALA A 381 33.26 18.02 -34.08
N PRO A 382 32.83 18.29 -32.84
CA PRO A 382 33.64 18.97 -31.85
C PRO A 382 34.58 18.00 -31.09
N ALA A 383 35.79 18.52 -30.79
CA ALA A 383 36.89 17.86 -30.14
C ALA A 383 36.65 17.57 -28.65
N LYS A 384 37.29 16.49 -28.14
CA LYS A 384 37.38 16.10 -26.72
C LYS A 384 38.26 17.10 -25.93
N PRO A 385 37.93 17.44 -24.67
CA PRO A 385 38.89 18.14 -23.81
C PRO A 385 39.86 17.14 -23.10
N ALA A 386 41.09 17.60 -22.96
CA ALA A 386 42.22 16.91 -22.41
C ALA A 386 42.12 16.71 -20.87
N ARG A 387 42.68 15.57 -20.40
CA ARG A 387 43.01 15.30 -18.99
C ARG A 387 44.09 16.30 -18.52
N ARG A 388 43.88 16.90 -17.35
CA ARG A 388 44.98 17.40 -16.52
C ARG A 388 45.11 16.56 -15.24
N ARG A 389 46.36 16.40 -14.86
CA ARG A 389 46.92 15.62 -13.78
C ARG A 389 46.35 15.97 -12.41
#